data_5451d3a82aa02fc9630b740b566fd960
#
_entry.id   5451d3a82aa02fc9630b740b566fd960
#
_cell.length_a   1.000
_cell.length_b   1.000
_cell.length_c   1.000
_cell.angle_alpha   90.00
_cell.angle_beta   90.00
_cell.angle_gamma   90.00
#
_symmetry.space_group_name_H-M   'P 1'
#
loop_
_entity.id
_entity.type
_entity.pdbx_description
1 polymer ?
#
loop_
_entity_poly.entity_id
_entity_poly.type
_entity_poly.pdbx_seq_one_letter_code
_entity_poly.pdbx_strand_id
1 'polypeptide(L)'
;MIDNVLLEIPATYETGTLTLQLNKQIEIKVSATEAQRKVNTYIHLELSTQLHAETPLLIVGERVWWRVPLHLTFPSFGDVGTVGFLVVDPVTGDIDTTPVKIAEITQQAETLALRFTSSPVRHLSI
;
A
#
# COMPACT_ATOMS: atom_id res chain seq x y z
N MET A 1 25.46 -13.29 -5.82
CA MET A 1 24.11 -13.66 -6.19
C MET A 1 23.25 -12.46 -6.36
N ILE A 2 22.38 -12.53 -7.32
CA ILE A 2 21.50 -11.41 -7.61
C ILE A 2 20.06 -11.73 -7.27
N ASP A 3 19.89 -12.63 -6.32
CA ASP A 3 18.55 -13.09 -5.96
C ASP A 3 17.69 -12.01 -5.34
N ASN A 4 18.35 -10.96 -4.83
CA ASN A 4 17.63 -9.92 -4.10
C ASN A 4 17.39 -8.68 -4.93
N VAL A 5 17.53 -8.79 -6.24
CA VAL A 5 17.24 -7.66 -7.12
C VAL A 5 15.75 -7.40 -7.09
N LEU A 6 15.38 -6.16 -6.78
CA LEU A 6 14.00 -5.71 -6.79
C LEU A 6 13.83 -4.66 -7.86
N LEU A 7 12.72 -4.76 -8.59
CA LEU A 7 12.35 -3.76 -9.57
C LEU A 7 11.00 -3.18 -9.18
N GLU A 8 10.88 -1.85 -9.25
CA GLU A 8 9.64 -1.16 -8.97
C GLU A 8 9.13 -0.60 -10.28
N ILE A 9 8.00 -1.13 -10.71
CA ILE A 9 7.44 -0.79 -12.01
C ILE A 9 6.19 0.06 -11.81
N PRO A 10 6.11 1.23 -12.46
CA PRO A 10 4.97 2.13 -12.28
C PRO A 10 3.64 1.46 -12.61
N ALA A 11 2.59 1.97 -11.99
CA ALA A 11 1.26 1.40 -12.12
C ALA A 11 0.68 1.58 -13.53
N THR A 12 1.35 2.31 -14.40
CA THR A 12 0.90 2.41 -15.80
C THR A 12 0.90 1.06 -16.48
N TYR A 13 1.68 0.11 -15.97
CA TYR A 13 1.66 -1.26 -16.47
C TYR A 13 0.61 -2.03 -15.67
N GLU A 14 -0.59 -2.17 -16.20
CA GLU A 14 -1.70 -2.72 -15.44
C GLU A 14 -1.85 -4.23 -15.56
N THR A 15 -1.93 -4.75 -16.77
CA THR A 15 -2.06 -6.19 -16.99
C THR A 15 -1.23 -6.59 -18.18
N GLY A 16 -0.95 -7.89 -18.29
CA GLY A 16 -0.22 -8.40 -19.41
C GLY A 16 0.80 -9.43 -18.98
N THR A 17 1.80 -9.63 -19.78
CA THR A 17 2.86 -10.58 -19.51
C THR A 17 4.16 -9.84 -19.27
N LEU A 18 4.77 -10.12 -18.13
CA LEU A 18 6.06 -9.56 -17.78
C LEU A 18 7.12 -10.64 -18.02
N THR A 19 8.07 -10.34 -18.90
CA THR A 19 9.15 -11.26 -19.19
C THR A 19 10.46 -10.63 -18.74
N LEU A 20 11.18 -11.33 -17.88
CA LEU A 20 12.42 -10.81 -17.32
C LEU A 20 13.60 -11.64 -17.82
N GLN A 21 14.78 -11.00 -17.86
CA GLN A 21 16.00 -11.68 -18.27
C GLN A 21 16.42 -12.74 -17.26
N LEU A 22 15.78 -12.77 -16.11
CA LEU A 22 16.04 -13.79 -15.09
C LEU A 22 15.34 -15.11 -15.41
N ASN A 23 14.86 -15.28 -16.64
CA ASN A 23 14.12 -16.44 -17.08
C ASN A 23 12.84 -16.61 -16.27
N LYS A 24 12.22 -15.48 -15.97
CA LYS A 24 10.97 -15.47 -15.21
C LYS A 24 9.90 -14.83 -16.08
N GLN A 25 8.75 -15.45 -16.09
CA GLN A 25 7.61 -14.91 -16.83
C GLN A 25 6.37 -15.05 -15.98
N ILE A 26 5.60 -13.99 -15.89
CA ILE A 26 4.40 -13.98 -15.09
C ILE A 26 3.35 -13.16 -15.83
N GLU A 27 2.12 -13.64 -15.79
CA GLU A 27 1.00 -12.93 -16.36
C GLU A 27 0.32 -12.11 -15.27
N ILE A 28 0.22 -10.81 -15.49
CA ILE A 28 -0.43 -9.91 -14.54
C ILE A 28 -1.92 -9.96 -14.81
N LYS A 29 -2.67 -10.60 -13.93
CA LYS A 29 -4.12 -10.76 -14.09
C LYS A 29 -4.91 -9.73 -13.30
N VAL A 30 -4.32 -9.18 -12.25
CA VAL A 30 -4.94 -8.15 -11.43
C VAL A 30 -4.23 -6.85 -11.73
N SER A 31 -4.95 -5.88 -12.27
CA SER A 31 -4.35 -4.61 -12.64
C SER A 31 -4.02 -3.77 -11.43
N ALA A 32 -3.20 -2.74 -11.64
CA ALA A 32 -2.88 -1.79 -10.59
C ALA A 32 -4.15 -1.16 -10.04
N THR A 33 -5.06 -0.78 -10.94
CA THR A 33 -6.32 -0.15 -10.55
C THR A 33 -7.16 -1.10 -9.68
N GLU A 34 -7.22 -2.36 -10.06
CA GLU A 34 -7.94 -3.35 -9.27
C GLU A 34 -7.31 -3.56 -7.91
N ALA A 35 -5.97 -3.64 -7.87
CA ALA A 35 -5.25 -3.82 -6.61
C ALA A 35 -5.53 -2.65 -5.68
N GLN A 36 -5.48 -1.43 -6.20
CA GLN A 36 -5.75 -0.23 -5.42
C GLN A 36 -7.18 -0.24 -4.88
N ARG A 37 -8.14 -0.61 -5.71
CA ARG A 37 -9.53 -0.65 -5.31
C ARG A 37 -9.78 -1.69 -4.22
N LYS A 38 -9.19 -2.87 -4.37
CA LYS A 38 -9.35 -3.93 -3.39
C LYS A 38 -8.79 -3.50 -2.04
N VAL A 39 -7.63 -2.85 -2.05
CA VAL A 39 -7.02 -2.38 -0.81
C VAL A 39 -7.86 -1.28 -0.20
N ASN A 40 -8.36 -0.33 -0.99
CA ASN A 40 -9.23 0.72 -0.46
C ASN A 40 -10.47 0.13 0.22
N THR A 41 -11.09 -0.86 -0.42
CA THR A 41 -12.26 -1.49 0.17
C THR A 41 -11.91 -2.13 1.50
N TYR A 42 -10.80 -2.85 1.54
CA TYR A 42 -10.39 -3.53 2.76
C TYR A 42 -10.11 -2.54 3.89
N ILE A 43 -9.29 -1.52 3.62
CA ILE A 43 -8.88 -0.61 4.70
C ILE A 43 -10.04 0.24 5.19
N HIS A 44 -10.98 0.58 4.33
CA HIS A 44 -12.13 1.38 4.75
C HIS A 44 -13.11 0.56 5.60
N LEU A 45 -13.21 -0.74 5.34
CA LEU A 45 -14.09 -1.60 6.11
C LEU A 45 -13.44 -2.07 7.39
N GLU A 46 -12.14 -2.36 7.35
CA GLU A 46 -11.50 -3.06 8.47
C GLU A 46 -10.60 -2.17 9.30
N LEU A 47 -10.13 -1.06 8.78
CA LEU A 47 -9.18 -0.21 9.50
C LEU A 47 -9.72 1.19 9.74
N SER A 48 -9.80 2.02 8.71
CA SER A 48 -10.22 3.40 8.89
C SER A 48 -10.58 4.03 7.56
N THR A 49 -11.61 4.89 7.58
CA THR A 49 -11.97 5.66 6.40
C THR A 49 -11.02 6.83 6.15
N GLN A 50 -10.13 7.11 7.11
CA GLN A 50 -9.12 8.14 6.94
C GLN A 50 -7.86 7.64 6.25
N LEU A 51 -7.76 6.33 6.07
CA LEU A 51 -6.68 5.75 5.28
C LEU A 51 -7.14 5.60 3.83
N HIS A 52 -6.21 5.76 2.92
CA HIS A 52 -6.52 5.49 1.52
C HIS A 52 -5.31 4.91 0.81
N ALA A 53 -5.58 4.14 -0.23
CA ALA A 53 -4.55 3.48 -1.01
C ALA A 53 -4.06 4.42 -2.10
N GLU A 54 -2.75 4.51 -2.24
CA GLU A 54 -2.12 5.27 -3.30
C GLU A 54 -1.83 4.38 -4.49
N THR A 55 -1.24 4.94 -5.51
CA THR A 55 -0.92 4.23 -6.73
C THR A 55 0.00 3.06 -6.45
N PRO A 56 -0.38 1.84 -6.85
CA PRO A 56 0.47 0.67 -6.62
C PRO A 56 1.74 0.69 -7.44
N LEU A 57 2.76 0.00 -6.92
CA LEU A 57 4.01 -0.26 -7.62
C LEU A 57 4.14 -1.76 -7.80
N LEU A 58 4.59 -2.18 -8.98
CA LEU A 58 4.86 -3.58 -9.21
C LEU A 58 6.28 -3.88 -8.75
N ILE A 59 6.38 -4.74 -7.74
CA ILE A 59 7.67 -5.10 -7.15
C ILE A 59 8.07 -6.44 -7.71
N VAL A 60 9.24 -6.48 -8.32
CA VAL A 60 9.73 -7.67 -9.00
C VAL A 60 11.02 -8.15 -8.33
N GLY A 61 10.97 -9.34 -7.77
CA GLY A 61 12.11 -9.99 -7.15
C GLY A 61 11.92 -11.48 -7.32
N GLU A 62 12.21 -12.25 -6.29
CA GLU A 62 11.90 -13.68 -6.32
C GLU A 62 10.42 -13.90 -6.53
N ARG A 63 9.62 -13.05 -5.90
CA ARG A 63 8.18 -13.04 -6.08
C ARG A 63 7.80 -11.72 -6.71
N VAL A 64 6.62 -11.69 -7.31
CA VAL A 64 6.09 -10.48 -7.94
C VAL A 64 4.79 -10.14 -7.24
N TRP A 65 4.66 -8.89 -6.83
CA TRP A 65 3.44 -8.45 -6.19
C TRP A 65 3.20 -6.96 -6.43
N TRP A 66 1.94 -6.54 -6.23
CA TRP A 66 1.61 -5.12 -6.17
C TRP A 66 1.84 -4.62 -4.75
N ARG A 67 2.63 -3.58 -4.61
CA ARG A 67 2.80 -2.91 -3.33
C ARG A 67 1.95 -1.65 -3.35
N VAL A 68 0.97 -1.58 -2.46
CA VAL A 68 0.00 -0.50 -2.43
C VAL A 68 0.25 0.37 -1.20
N PRO A 69 0.83 1.55 -1.37
CA PRO A 69 1.09 2.43 -0.22
C PRO A 69 -0.21 2.93 0.39
N LEU A 70 -0.20 3.12 1.70
CA LEU A 70 -1.35 3.63 2.42
C LEU A 70 -1.00 4.98 3.02
N HIS A 71 -1.87 5.94 2.80
CA HIS A 71 -1.70 7.30 3.33
C HIS A 71 -2.81 7.61 4.31
N LEU A 72 -2.46 8.41 5.32
CA LEU A 72 -3.43 8.92 6.28
C LEU A 72 -3.82 10.33 5.86
N THR A 73 -5.11 10.59 5.83
CA THR A 73 -5.63 11.88 5.40
C THR A 73 -6.62 12.40 6.43
N PHE A 74 -6.48 13.66 6.81
CA PHE A 74 -7.43 14.33 7.67
C PHE A 74 -8.14 15.44 6.91
N PRO A 75 -9.44 15.64 7.17
CA PRO A 75 -10.17 16.70 6.47
C PRO A 75 -9.52 18.08 6.58
N SER A 76 -8.94 18.38 7.75
CA SER A 76 -8.36 19.71 7.98
C SER A 76 -6.95 19.86 7.44
N PHE A 77 -6.23 18.75 7.27
CA PHE A 77 -4.82 18.81 6.92
C PHE A 77 -4.51 18.18 5.57
N GLY A 78 -5.45 17.40 5.02
CA GLY A 78 -5.17 16.64 3.80
C GLY A 78 -4.30 15.45 4.10
N ASP A 79 -3.46 15.09 3.15
CA ASP A 79 -2.56 13.95 3.27
C ASP A 79 -1.45 14.27 4.27
N VAL A 80 -1.38 13.52 5.35
CA VAL A 80 -0.37 13.77 6.39
C VAL A 80 0.76 12.75 6.38
N GLY A 81 0.72 11.77 5.51
CA GLY A 81 1.85 10.89 5.32
C GLY A 81 1.52 9.43 5.09
N THR A 82 2.56 8.69 4.80
CA THR A 82 2.49 7.25 4.55
C THR A 82 2.55 6.50 5.87
N VAL A 83 1.68 5.51 6.03
CA VAL A 83 1.64 4.71 7.26
C VAL A 83 2.06 3.26 7.01
N GLY A 84 2.37 2.92 5.78
CA GLY A 84 2.77 1.57 5.43
C GLY A 84 2.26 1.20 4.06
N PHE A 85 2.20 -0.09 3.81
CA PHE A 85 1.68 -0.59 2.54
C PHE A 85 1.06 -1.96 2.74
N LEU A 86 0.21 -2.34 1.80
CA LEU A 86 -0.29 -3.71 1.70
C LEU A 86 0.12 -4.26 0.35
N VAL A 87 0.29 -5.58 0.29
CA VAL A 87 0.66 -6.23 -0.95
C VAL A 87 -0.50 -7.04 -1.48
N VAL A 88 -0.62 -7.06 -2.81
CA VAL A 88 -1.67 -7.80 -3.50
C VAL A 88 -1.02 -8.72 -4.50
N ASP A 89 -1.47 -9.98 -4.51
CA ASP A 89 -0.99 -10.96 -5.45
C ASP A 89 -1.48 -10.59 -6.85
N PRO A 90 -0.58 -10.41 -7.82
CA PRO A 90 -0.99 -9.96 -9.16
C PRO A 90 -1.72 -11.03 -9.97
N VAL A 91 -1.74 -12.26 -9.49
CA VAL A 91 -2.44 -13.35 -10.16
C VAL A 91 -3.78 -13.63 -9.50
N THR A 92 -3.78 -13.80 -8.18
CA THR A 92 -5.01 -14.16 -7.45
C THR A 92 -5.81 -12.97 -6.96
N GLY A 93 -5.14 -11.84 -6.73
CA GLY A 93 -5.80 -10.67 -6.15
C GLY A 93 -5.88 -10.70 -4.64
N ASP A 94 -5.29 -11.70 -4.01
CA ASP A 94 -5.32 -11.79 -2.54
C ASP A 94 -4.48 -10.68 -1.92
N ILE A 95 -5.04 -10.07 -0.86
CA ILE A 95 -4.32 -9.07 -0.08
C ILE A 95 -3.67 -9.78 1.10
N ASP A 96 -2.40 -9.47 1.34
CA ASP A 96 -1.72 -10.00 2.51
C ASP A 96 -2.17 -9.19 3.73
N THR A 97 -3.00 -9.81 4.57
CA THR A 97 -3.54 -9.18 5.77
C THR A 97 -3.00 -9.83 7.02
N THR A 98 -1.73 -10.21 7.00
CA THR A 98 -1.07 -10.80 8.16
C THR A 98 -1.27 -9.91 9.39
N PRO A 99 -1.68 -10.48 10.54
CA PRO A 99 -1.99 -9.66 11.73
C PRO A 99 -0.86 -8.75 12.17
N VAL A 100 0.38 -9.19 12.08
CA VAL A 100 1.52 -8.35 12.45
C VAL A 100 1.60 -7.14 11.54
N LYS A 101 1.42 -7.34 10.25
CA LYS A 101 1.47 -6.25 9.29
C LYS A 101 0.35 -5.25 9.54
N ILE A 102 -0.85 -5.73 9.80
CA ILE A 102 -1.99 -4.86 10.07
C ILE A 102 -1.76 -4.07 11.35
N ALA A 103 -1.20 -4.72 12.36
CA ALA A 103 -0.90 -4.04 13.63
C ALA A 103 0.13 -2.94 13.42
N GLU A 104 1.13 -3.17 12.60
CA GLU A 104 2.15 -2.16 12.31
C GLU A 104 1.54 -0.95 11.60
N ILE A 105 0.67 -1.20 10.63
CA ILE A 105 0.00 -0.13 9.92
C ILE A 105 -0.86 0.70 10.88
N THR A 106 -1.62 0.03 11.72
CA THR A 106 -2.47 0.70 12.69
C THR A 106 -1.66 1.55 13.65
N GLN A 107 -0.54 1.00 14.13
CA GLN A 107 0.31 1.73 15.05
C GLN A 107 0.96 2.94 14.39
N GLN A 108 1.39 2.81 13.14
CA GLN A 108 1.96 3.94 12.41
C GLN A 108 0.92 5.02 12.19
N ALA A 109 -0.31 4.61 11.87
CA ALA A 109 -1.39 5.57 11.70
C ALA A 109 -1.67 6.33 12.98
N GLU A 110 -1.70 5.62 14.12
CA GLU A 110 -1.93 6.25 15.40
C GLU A 110 -0.80 7.20 15.78
N THR A 111 0.43 6.78 15.55
CA THR A 111 1.59 7.62 15.85
C THR A 111 1.55 8.88 15.02
N LEU A 112 1.25 8.76 13.74
CA LEU A 112 1.19 9.90 12.85
C LEU A 112 0.03 10.82 13.22
N ALA A 113 -1.11 10.24 13.57
CA ALA A 113 -2.27 11.01 13.99
C ALA A 113 -1.97 11.83 15.23
N LEU A 114 -1.30 11.22 16.21
CA LEU A 114 -0.93 11.93 17.44
C LEU A 114 -0.02 13.12 17.17
N ARG A 115 0.87 12.95 16.21
CA ARG A 115 1.80 14.01 15.86
C ARG A 115 1.07 15.26 15.37
N PHE A 116 -0.04 15.08 14.67
CA PHE A 116 -0.81 16.19 14.14
C PHE A 116 -1.90 16.67 15.07
N THR A 117 -2.50 15.78 15.85
CA THR A 117 -3.62 16.15 16.71
C THR A 117 -3.17 16.61 18.10
N SER A 118 -1.91 16.41 18.46
CA SER A 118 -1.36 16.84 19.74
C SER A 118 -0.54 18.11 19.60
N SER A 119 -0.75 18.88 18.53
CA SER A 119 -0.01 20.12 18.34
C SER A 119 -0.36 21.12 19.43
N PRO A 120 0.55 22.07 19.74
CA PRO A 120 0.25 23.10 20.73
C PRO A 120 -1.00 23.91 20.41
N VAL A 121 -1.25 24.16 19.12
CA VAL A 121 -2.44 24.88 18.70
C VAL A 121 -3.69 24.15 19.16
N ARG A 122 -3.68 22.84 18.99
CA ARG A 122 -4.82 22.03 19.40
C ARG A 122 -5.06 22.13 20.91
N HIS A 123 -3.99 22.13 21.69
CA HIS A 123 -4.12 22.27 23.14
C HIS A 123 -4.71 23.61 23.52
N LEU A 124 -4.30 24.64 22.80
CA LEU A 124 -4.78 25.99 23.11
C LEU A 124 -6.25 26.16 22.81
N SER A 125 -6.79 25.33 21.95
CA SER A 125 -8.19 25.43 21.58
C SER A 125 -9.12 24.78 22.61
N ILE A 126 -8.58 24.23 23.64
CA ILE A 126 -9.38 23.57 24.68
C ILE A 126 -9.88 24.57 25.72
#